data_05ae7a6e3d8f689bd066d01c9c160577
#
_entry.id   05ae7a6e3d8f689bd066d01c9c160577
#
_cell.length_a   1.000
_cell.length_b   1.000
_cell.length_c   1.000
_cell.angle_alpha   90.00
_cell.angle_beta   90.00
_cell.angle_gamma   90.00
#
_symmetry.space_group_name_H-M   'P 1'
#
loop_
_entity.id
_entity.type
_entity.pdbx_description
1 polymer ?
#
loop_
_entity_poly.entity_id
_entity_poly.type
_entity_poly.pdbx_seq_one_letter_code
_entity_poly.pdbx_strand_id
1 'polypeptide(L)'
;MLAYRAEGLCRNANHLTEEDLNRCAQNGEVLQSTALAFDTCRRLRFSLCGRRAYMPFEECLDPAPGEAIKEIAVLTRVGRPTCFLITGTAEEQGETVYLLSRAAAQRACRQNYLDQLESGSVIPCTVTHIENFGAFCDVGCGISALLPIDCLSVSRIASPADRVQVGQQLLC
;
A
#
# COMPACT_ATOMS: atom_id res chain seq x y z
N MET A 1 17.80 1.62 -5.37
CA MET A 1 16.64 2.43 -4.93
C MET A 1 15.56 1.46 -4.49
N LEU A 2 15.00 1.61 -3.28
CA LEU A 2 13.96 0.72 -2.78
C LEU A 2 12.76 0.77 -3.73
N ALA A 3 12.44 -0.38 -4.33
CA ALA A 3 11.30 -0.53 -5.23
C ALA A 3 9.96 -0.48 -4.47
N TYR A 4 9.98 -0.81 -3.16
CA TYR A 4 8.80 -0.89 -2.31
C TYR A 4 8.85 0.18 -1.22
N ARG A 5 7.86 1.06 -1.19
CA ARG A 5 7.74 2.17 -0.25
C ARG A 5 6.39 2.11 0.45
N ALA A 6 6.27 2.80 1.58
CA ALA A 6 5.01 3.01 2.25
C ALA A 6 4.00 3.71 1.32
N GLU A 7 2.71 3.43 1.52
CA GLU A 7 1.63 4.12 0.80
C GLU A 7 1.71 5.63 1.08
N GLY A 8 1.53 6.42 0.04
CA GLY A 8 1.79 7.87 0.05
C GLY A 8 3.18 8.26 -0.48
N LEU A 9 4.14 7.34 -0.53
CA LEU A 9 5.51 7.57 -0.99
C LEU A 9 5.86 6.84 -2.30
N CYS A 10 4.96 6.00 -2.82
CA CYS A 10 5.14 5.34 -4.12
C CYS A 10 4.99 6.35 -5.27
N ARG A 11 5.42 5.95 -6.47
CA ARG A 11 5.27 6.75 -7.68
C ARG A 11 3.79 6.97 -8.01
N ASN A 12 3.38 8.22 -8.15
CA ASN A 12 1.97 8.54 -8.42
C ASN A 12 1.63 8.31 -9.90
N ALA A 13 0.66 7.43 -10.14
CA ALA A 13 0.20 7.07 -11.47
C ALA A 13 -0.54 8.22 -12.19
N ASN A 14 -1.10 9.17 -11.46
CA ASN A 14 -1.85 10.30 -12.04
C ASN A 14 -0.98 11.29 -12.84
N HIS A 15 0.34 11.24 -12.63
CA HIS A 15 1.30 12.09 -13.33
C HIS A 15 2.00 11.39 -14.50
N LEU A 16 1.60 10.14 -14.80
CA LEU A 16 2.18 9.33 -15.86
C LEU A 16 1.36 9.44 -17.15
N THR A 17 2.02 9.25 -18.27
CA THR A 17 1.35 9.08 -19.57
C THR A 17 0.84 7.64 -19.70
N GLU A 18 -0.02 7.39 -20.70
CA GLU A 18 -0.50 6.03 -20.99
C GLU A 18 0.66 5.09 -21.38
N GLU A 19 1.67 5.58 -22.11
CA GLU A 19 2.87 4.82 -22.46
C GLU A 19 3.68 4.46 -21.20
N ASP A 20 3.80 5.40 -20.26
CA ASP A 20 4.46 5.15 -18.97
C ASP A 20 3.72 4.11 -18.16
N LEU A 21 2.38 4.17 -18.09
CA LEU A 21 1.56 3.19 -17.39
C LEU A 21 1.75 1.78 -17.97
N ASN A 22 1.76 1.66 -19.29
CA ASN A 22 1.99 0.39 -19.97
C ASN A 22 3.40 -0.16 -19.72
N ARG A 23 4.40 0.71 -19.72
CA ARG A 23 5.78 0.34 -19.38
C ARG A 23 5.89 -0.12 -17.91
N CYS A 24 5.28 0.60 -16.98
CA CYS A 24 5.24 0.21 -15.57
C CYS A 24 4.53 -1.14 -15.37
N ALA A 25 3.43 -1.38 -16.10
CA ALA A 25 2.72 -2.67 -16.07
C ALA A 25 3.63 -3.82 -16.53
N GLN A 26 4.35 -3.64 -17.64
CA GLN A 26 5.29 -4.65 -18.16
C GLN A 26 6.45 -4.93 -17.21
N ASN A 27 6.94 -3.90 -16.53
CA ASN A 27 8.07 -4.00 -15.60
C ASN A 27 7.66 -4.45 -14.18
N GLY A 28 6.36 -4.61 -13.89
CA GLY A 28 5.88 -4.91 -12.55
C GLY A 28 6.23 -3.81 -11.54
N GLU A 29 6.19 -2.54 -11.96
CA GLU A 29 6.51 -1.40 -11.10
C GLU A 29 5.32 -1.06 -10.21
N VAL A 30 5.59 -0.91 -8.90
CA VAL A 30 4.56 -0.49 -7.93
C VAL A 30 4.27 1.00 -8.11
N LEU A 31 3.00 1.28 -8.36
CA LEU A 31 2.45 2.63 -8.48
C LEU A 31 1.46 2.90 -7.36
N GLN A 32 1.04 4.15 -7.20
CA GLN A 32 -0.05 4.54 -6.32
C GLN A 32 -0.99 5.55 -6.98
N SER A 33 -2.23 5.57 -6.52
CA SER A 33 -3.20 6.62 -6.78
C SER A 33 -4.20 6.68 -5.63
N THR A 34 -5.02 7.72 -5.57
CA THR A 34 -6.09 7.84 -4.58
C THR A 34 -7.33 7.10 -5.07
N ALA A 35 -7.84 6.19 -4.24
CA ALA A 35 -9.10 5.52 -4.52
C ALA A 35 -10.26 6.51 -4.44
N LEU A 36 -11.09 6.57 -5.48
CA LEU A 36 -12.18 7.56 -5.60
C LEU A 36 -13.47 7.10 -4.93
N ALA A 37 -13.81 5.83 -5.05
CA ALA A 37 -15.04 5.25 -4.52
C ALA A 37 -14.95 3.72 -4.46
N PHE A 38 -15.84 3.13 -3.69
CA PHE A 38 -16.13 1.68 -3.73
C PHE A 38 -17.49 1.51 -4.41
N ASP A 39 -17.54 0.74 -5.51
CA ASP A 39 -18.74 0.62 -6.34
C ASP A 39 -19.64 -0.58 -5.96
N THR A 40 -20.82 -0.63 -6.55
CA THR A 40 -21.80 -1.70 -6.33
C THR A 40 -21.33 -3.07 -6.86
N CYS A 41 -20.33 -3.09 -7.75
CA CYS A 41 -19.68 -4.30 -8.23
C CYS A 41 -18.55 -4.78 -7.30
N ARG A 42 -18.46 -4.21 -6.09
CA ARG A 42 -17.42 -4.54 -5.08
C ARG A 42 -16.01 -4.27 -5.60
N ARG A 43 -15.79 -3.09 -6.21
CA ARG A 43 -14.49 -2.68 -6.74
C ARG A 43 -14.12 -1.29 -6.21
N LEU A 44 -12.86 -1.06 -5.88
CA LEU A 44 -12.33 0.29 -5.72
C LEU A 44 -12.11 0.90 -7.11
N ARG A 45 -12.57 2.14 -7.27
CA ARG A 45 -12.44 2.90 -8.50
C ARG A 45 -11.30 3.89 -8.40
N PHE A 46 -10.54 4.01 -9.49
CA PHE A 46 -9.46 4.96 -9.66
C PHE A 46 -9.58 5.66 -11.01
N SER A 47 -8.86 6.76 -11.17
CA SER A 47 -8.62 7.40 -12.46
C SER A 47 -7.12 7.49 -12.68
N LEU A 48 -6.62 6.93 -13.77
CA LEU A 48 -5.22 6.96 -14.16
C LEU A 48 -5.12 7.63 -15.54
N CYS A 49 -4.41 8.74 -15.64
CA CYS A 49 -4.27 9.46 -16.90
C CYS A 49 -5.62 9.76 -17.61
N GLY A 50 -6.67 10.06 -16.83
CA GLY A 50 -8.02 10.28 -17.35
C GLY A 50 -8.82 9.03 -17.72
N ARG A 51 -8.22 7.83 -17.66
CA ARG A 51 -8.89 6.56 -17.89
C ARG A 51 -9.39 5.94 -16.59
N ARG A 52 -10.47 5.17 -16.69
CA ARG A 52 -10.99 4.39 -15.56
C ARG A 52 -10.05 3.25 -15.22
N ALA A 53 -9.93 2.99 -13.91
CA ALA A 53 -9.21 1.83 -13.40
C ALA A 53 -9.97 1.24 -12.22
N TYR A 54 -9.90 -0.08 -12.07
CA TYR A 54 -10.60 -0.82 -11.05
C TYR A 54 -9.69 -1.78 -10.31
N MET A 55 -9.93 -1.90 -9.01
CA MET A 55 -9.32 -2.91 -8.15
C MET A 55 -10.45 -3.75 -7.56
N PRO A 56 -10.60 -5.02 -7.98
CA PRO A 56 -11.59 -5.93 -7.41
C PRO A 56 -11.40 -6.10 -5.90
N PHE A 57 -12.45 -6.43 -5.18
CA PHE A 57 -12.42 -6.60 -3.73
C PHE A 57 -11.31 -7.55 -3.27
N GLU A 58 -11.17 -8.67 -3.96
CA GLU A 58 -10.20 -9.72 -3.67
C GLU A 58 -8.76 -9.28 -3.90
N GLU A 59 -8.57 -8.24 -4.72
CA GLU A 59 -7.27 -7.66 -5.05
C GLU A 59 -6.92 -6.44 -4.19
N CYS A 60 -7.78 -6.04 -3.25
CA CYS A 60 -7.55 -4.88 -2.39
C CYS A 60 -6.58 -5.14 -1.23
N LEU A 61 -6.39 -6.40 -0.86
CA LEU A 61 -5.52 -6.80 0.24
C LEU A 61 -5.03 -8.23 0.00
N ASP A 62 -3.79 -8.49 0.43
CA ASP A 62 -3.24 -9.83 0.53
C ASP A 62 -3.35 -10.30 2.00
N PRO A 63 -4.42 -11.02 2.39
CA PRO A 63 -4.63 -11.41 3.77
C PRO A 63 -3.63 -12.48 4.21
N ALA A 64 -3.45 -12.64 5.52
CA ALA A 64 -2.70 -13.75 6.05
C ALA A 64 -3.37 -15.09 5.71
N PRO A 65 -2.62 -16.20 5.62
CA PRO A 65 -3.19 -17.51 5.33
C PRO A 65 -4.35 -17.86 6.27
N GLY A 66 -5.52 -18.16 5.70
CA GLY A 66 -6.73 -18.49 6.44
C GLY A 66 -7.57 -17.30 6.90
N GLU A 67 -7.14 -16.07 6.64
CA GLU A 67 -7.92 -14.87 6.93
C GLU A 67 -8.74 -14.43 5.72
N ALA A 68 -9.95 -13.91 6.00
CA ALA A 68 -10.79 -13.29 4.96
C ALA A 68 -10.58 -11.77 4.95
N ILE A 69 -10.69 -11.18 3.77
CA ILE A 69 -10.65 -9.72 3.61
C ILE A 69 -11.90 -9.13 4.27
N LYS A 70 -11.70 -8.25 5.26
CA LYS A 70 -12.78 -7.51 5.90
C LYS A 70 -13.18 -6.32 5.04
N GLU A 71 -14.46 -6.14 4.81
CA GLU A 71 -14.98 -5.05 3.96
C GLU A 71 -14.55 -3.67 4.46
N ILE A 72 -14.50 -3.47 5.77
CA ILE A 72 -14.03 -2.21 6.36
C ILE A 72 -12.59 -1.87 5.96
N ALA A 73 -11.72 -2.87 5.81
CA ALA A 73 -10.33 -2.65 5.40
C ALA A 73 -10.22 -2.13 3.96
N VAL A 74 -11.20 -2.46 3.11
CA VAL A 74 -11.30 -1.97 1.73
C VAL A 74 -11.96 -0.58 1.70
N LEU A 75 -13.07 -0.41 2.41
CA LEU A 75 -13.80 0.87 2.46
C LEU A 75 -12.94 2.02 2.99
N THR A 76 -12.07 1.75 3.95
CA THR A 76 -11.13 2.76 4.50
C THR A 76 -10.06 3.21 3.51
N ARG A 77 -9.92 2.57 2.34
CA ARG A 77 -9.02 3.00 1.27
C ARG A 77 -9.56 4.16 0.45
N VAL A 78 -10.88 4.36 0.43
CA VAL A 78 -11.50 5.49 -0.30
C VAL A 78 -10.95 6.81 0.25
N GLY A 79 -10.50 7.67 -0.66
CA GLY A 79 -9.89 8.97 -0.34
C GLY A 79 -8.43 8.89 0.13
N ARG A 80 -7.81 7.69 0.13
CA ARG A 80 -6.41 7.52 0.58
C ARG A 80 -5.52 7.05 -0.57
N PRO A 81 -4.23 7.42 -0.55
CA PRO A 81 -3.25 6.82 -1.43
C PRO A 81 -3.23 5.31 -1.24
N THR A 82 -3.29 4.58 -2.33
CA THR A 82 -3.30 3.12 -2.34
C THR A 82 -2.31 2.66 -3.41
N CYS A 83 -1.37 1.82 -3.02
CA CYS A 83 -0.40 1.25 -3.94
C CYS A 83 -1.00 0.07 -4.71
N PHE A 84 -0.48 -0.20 -5.89
CA PHE A 84 -0.91 -1.31 -6.74
C PHE A 84 0.12 -1.66 -7.81
N LEU A 85 -0.05 -2.85 -8.39
CA LEU A 85 0.45 -3.21 -9.71
C LEU A 85 -0.70 -3.13 -10.71
N ILE A 86 -0.39 -2.72 -11.94
CA ILE A 86 -1.30 -2.86 -13.07
C ILE A 86 -1.17 -4.30 -13.54
N THR A 87 -2.24 -5.09 -13.43
CA THR A 87 -2.24 -6.53 -13.76
C THR A 87 -2.76 -6.82 -15.16
N GLY A 88 -3.38 -5.83 -15.79
CA GLY A 88 -3.91 -5.95 -17.14
C GLY A 88 -4.87 -4.82 -17.50
N THR A 89 -5.56 -5.02 -18.60
CA THR A 89 -6.62 -4.13 -19.08
C THR A 89 -7.86 -4.96 -19.43
N ALA A 90 -9.01 -4.32 -19.41
CA ALA A 90 -10.27 -4.89 -19.87
C ALA A 90 -11.02 -3.86 -20.73
N GLU A 91 -11.97 -4.32 -21.53
CA GLU A 91 -12.88 -3.43 -22.26
C GLU A 91 -14.21 -3.32 -21.50
N GLU A 92 -14.61 -2.10 -21.17
CA GLU A 92 -15.88 -1.81 -20.53
C GLU A 92 -16.57 -0.62 -21.20
N GLN A 93 -17.75 -0.87 -21.75
CA GLN A 93 -18.53 0.14 -22.48
C GLN A 93 -17.78 0.79 -23.68
N GLY A 94 -16.92 0.01 -24.35
CA GLY A 94 -16.13 0.49 -25.48
C GLY A 94 -14.91 1.33 -25.10
N GLU A 95 -14.54 1.34 -23.84
CA GLU A 95 -13.32 2.00 -23.34
C GLU A 95 -12.40 0.98 -22.67
N THR A 96 -11.11 1.14 -22.89
CA THR A 96 -10.09 0.37 -22.17
C THR A 96 -9.98 0.85 -20.74
N VAL A 97 -10.09 -0.07 -19.79
CA VAL A 97 -9.92 0.18 -18.35
C VAL A 97 -8.75 -0.60 -17.81
N TYR A 98 -8.01 -0.02 -16.85
CA TYR A 98 -6.92 -0.71 -16.18
C TYR A 98 -7.43 -1.58 -15.03
N LEU A 99 -6.84 -2.77 -14.90
CA LEU A 99 -7.07 -3.67 -13.76
C LEU A 99 -5.90 -3.54 -12.79
N LEU A 100 -6.21 -3.29 -11.52
CA LEU A 100 -5.24 -3.00 -10.47
C LEU A 100 -5.27 -4.07 -9.38
N SER A 101 -4.12 -4.36 -8.79
CA SER A 101 -4.00 -5.27 -7.66
C SER A 101 -3.06 -4.70 -6.59
N ARG A 102 -3.60 -4.39 -5.43
CA ARG A 102 -2.83 -4.10 -4.22
C ARG A 102 -2.27 -5.39 -3.61
N ALA A 103 -3.05 -6.46 -3.65
CA ALA A 103 -2.62 -7.77 -3.19
C ALA A 103 -1.35 -8.25 -3.91
N ALA A 104 -1.27 -8.06 -5.23
CA ALA A 104 -0.07 -8.39 -6.00
C ALA A 104 1.12 -7.53 -5.60
N ALA A 105 0.93 -6.22 -5.37
CA ALA A 105 1.98 -5.34 -4.89
C ALA A 105 2.50 -5.75 -3.50
N GLN A 106 1.59 -6.15 -2.60
CA GLN A 106 1.94 -6.65 -1.27
C GLN A 106 2.70 -7.97 -1.31
N ARG A 107 2.26 -8.93 -2.15
CA ARG A 107 2.99 -10.19 -2.37
C ARG A 107 4.39 -9.95 -2.90
N ALA A 108 4.53 -9.09 -3.92
CA ALA A 108 5.82 -8.74 -4.47
C ALA A 108 6.73 -8.04 -3.45
N CYS A 109 6.18 -7.16 -2.61
CA CYS A 109 6.89 -6.52 -1.52
C CYS A 109 7.39 -7.53 -0.49
N ARG A 110 6.56 -8.50 -0.06
CA ARG A 110 6.99 -9.56 0.84
C ARG A 110 8.11 -10.38 0.23
N GLN A 111 7.89 -10.97 -0.93
CA GLN A 111 8.82 -11.91 -1.55
C GLN A 111 10.16 -11.29 -1.94
N ASN A 112 10.14 -10.08 -2.49
CA ASN A 112 11.34 -9.45 -3.07
C ASN A 112 12.03 -8.47 -2.13
N TYR A 113 11.43 -8.17 -0.98
CA TYR A 113 11.98 -7.21 -0.04
C TYR A 113 11.92 -7.70 1.42
N LEU A 114 10.73 -7.92 1.98
CA LEU A 114 10.63 -8.22 3.42
C LEU A 114 11.19 -9.59 3.79
N ASP A 115 10.98 -10.61 2.96
CA ASP A 115 11.51 -11.97 3.17
C ASP A 115 13.03 -12.06 3.00
N GLN A 116 13.66 -11.01 2.45
CA GLN A 116 15.13 -10.91 2.32
C GLN A 116 15.79 -10.21 3.52
N LEU A 117 15.00 -9.70 4.46
CA LEU A 117 15.53 -9.01 5.63
C LEU A 117 16.10 -10.00 6.65
N GLU A 118 17.21 -9.63 7.23
CA GLU A 118 17.84 -10.35 8.32
C GLU A 118 17.68 -9.59 9.63
N SER A 119 17.85 -10.27 10.76
CA SER A 119 17.84 -9.63 12.07
C SER A 119 18.94 -8.55 12.13
N GLY A 120 18.52 -7.32 12.45
CA GLY A 120 19.40 -6.14 12.43
C GLY A 120 19.37 -5.34 11.13
N SER A 121 18.61 -5.77 10.11
CA SER A 121 18.37 -4.94 8.93
C SER A 121 17.63 -3.66 9.30
N VAL A 122 18.10 -2.53 8.81
CA VAL A 122 17.46 -1.22 9.02
C VAL A 122 16.63 -0.86 7.80
N ILE A 123 15.33 -0.66 7.99
CA ILE A 123 14.39 -0.37 6.91
C ILE A 123 13.63 0.95 7.15
N PRO A 124 13.27 1.68 6.10
CA PRO A 124 12.39 2.83 6.21
C PRO A 124 10.94 2.37 6.44
N CYS A 125 10.24 3.05 7.32
CA CYS A 125 8.81 2.86 7.53
C CYS A 125 8.08 4.19 7.77
N THR A 126 6.76 4.18 7.67
CA THR A 126 5.91 5.34 7.98
C THR A 126 4.92 4.96 9.05
N VAL A 127 4.88 5.73 10.14
CA VAL A 127 3.91 5.53 11.24
C VAL A 127 2.49 5.78 10.73
N THR A 128 1.63 4.78 10.84
CA THR A 128 0.24 4.85 10.36
C THR A 128 -0.78 4.97 11.47
N HIS A 129 -0.48 4.41 12.65
CA HIS A 129 -1.37 4.41 13.80
C HIS A 129 -0.57 4.22 15.09
N ILE A 130 -1.06 4.77 16.22
CA ILE A 130 -0.41 4.70 17.53
C ILE A 130 -1.39 4.11 18.53
N GLU A 131 -0.95 3.09 19.26
CA GLU A 131 -1.64 2.47 20.38
C GLU A 131 -0.77 2.58 21.64
N ASN A 132 -1.33 2.28 22.81
CA ASN A 132 -0.59 2.40 24.08
C ASN A 132 0.63 1.47 24.18
N PHE A 133 0.62 0.36 23.45
CA PHE A 133 1.68 -0.65 23.46
C PHE A 133 2.70 -0.50 22.35
N GLY A 134 2.49 0.40 21.40
CA GLY A 134 3.40 0.61 20.28
C GLY A 134 2.82 1.41 19.13
N ALA A 135 3.59 1.54 18.06
CA ALA A 135 3.19 2.19 16.84
C ALA A 135 3.08 1.18 15.69
N PHE A 136 2.04 1.28 14.88
CA PHE A 136 1.93 0.55 13.63
C PHE A 136 2.59 1.36 12.53
N CYS A 137 3.41 0.69 11.74
CA CYS A 137 4.19 1.30 10.67
C CYS A 137 3.93 0.57 9.36
N ASP A 138 3.77 1.33 8.27
CA ASP A 138 3.79 0.81 6.91
C ASP A 138 5.27 0.60 6.51
N VAL A 139 5.66 -0.65 6.31
CA VAL A 139 7.02 -1.06 5.93
C VAL A 139 7.19 -1.27 4.43
N GLY A 140 6.12 -1.01 3.66
CA GLY A 140 6.07 -1.09 2.21
C GLY A 140 4.71 -1.58 1.72
N CYS A 141 4.17 -0.92 0.69
CA CYS A 141 2.92 -1.29 0.03
C CYS A 141 1.71 -1.44 0.98
N GLY A 142 1.67 -0.67 2.08
CA GLY A 142 0.61 -0.77 3.07
C GLY A 142 0.67 -2.04 3.93
N ILE A 143 1.81 -2.73 3.97
CA ILE A 143 2.05 -3.84 4.89
C ILE A 143 2.37 -3.26 6.25
N SER A 144 1.55 -3.64 7.24
CA SER A 144 1.67 -3.12 8.60
C SER A 144 2.61 -3.99 9.43
N ALA A 145 3.53 -3.34 10.15
CA ALA A 145 4.36 -3.94 11.19
C ALA A 145 4.17 -3.20 12.51
N LEU A 146 4.36 -3.89 13.62
CA LEU A 146 4.32 -3.29 14.95
C LEU A 146 5.72 -2.90 15.39
N LEU A 147 5.87 -1.64 15.81
CA LEU A 147 7.02 -1.12 16.54
C LEU A 147 6.64 -1.02 18.03
N PRO A 148 7.05 -1.98 18.87
CA PRO A 148 6.66 -2.01 20.27
C PRO A 148 7.19 -0.81 21.04
N ILE A 149 6.49 -0.40 22.12
CA ILE A 149 6.89 0.74 22.96
C ILE A 149 8.31 0.59 23.52
N ASP A 150 8.72 -0.63 23.85
CA ASP A 150 10.04 -0.95 24.39
C ASP A 150 11.16 -0.74 23.37
N CYS A 151 10.84 -0.70 22.07
CA CYS A 151 11.78 -0.44 20.98
C CYS A 151 11.84 1.04 20.56
N LEU A 152 10.94 1.88 21.08
CA LEU A 152 10.88 3.30 20.73
C LEU A 152 11.84 4.19 21.52
N SER A 153 12.26 3.76 22.70
CA SER A 153 13.14 4.53 23.56
C SER A 153 13.90 3.65 24.55
N VAL A 154 15.16 4.00 24.79
CA VAL A 154 15.95 3.42 25.90
C VAL A 154 15.47 3.88 27.27
N SER A 155 14.80 5.02 27.34
CA SER A 155 14.18 5.54 28.55
C SER A 155 12.71 5.12 28.60
N ARG A 156 12.22 4.87 29.82
CA ARG A 156 10.79 4.58 30.02
C ARG A 156 9.95 5.77 29.57
N ILE A 157 8.98 5.51 28.72
CA ILE A 157 7.99 6.49 28.22
C ILE A 157 6.58 6.05 28.63
N ALA A 158 5.68 6.99 28.79
CA ALA A 158 4.29 6.71 29.18
C ALA A 158 3.44 6.33 27.95
N SER A 159 3.78 6.87 26.79
CA SER A 159 3.06 6.65 25.54
C SER A 159 4.03 6.65 24.35
N PRO A 160 3.79 5.82 23.32
CA PRO A 160 4.53 5.92 22.06
C PRO A 160 4.44 7.30 21.42
N ALA A 161 3.32 8.03 21.62
CA ALA A 161 3.13 9.40 21.14
C ALA A 161 4.13 10.42 21.72
N ASP A 162 4.83 10.07 22.81
CA ASP A 162 5.93 10.88 23.36
C ASP A 162 7.16 10.90 22.44
N ARG A 163 7.26 9.96 21.50
CA ARG A 163 8.42 9.76 20.63
C ARG A 163 8.13 9.81 19.13
N VAL A 164 6.94 9.40 18.71
CA VAL A 164 6.57 9.29 17.30
C VAL A 164 5.20 9.89 17.04
N GLN A 165 4.97 10.30 15.79
CA GLN A 165 3.72 10.87 15.31
C GLN A 165 3.22 10.12 14.08
N VAL A 166 1.90 10.05 13.89
CA VAL A 166 1.30 9.50 12.67
C VAL A 166 1.78 10.30 11.45
N GLY A 167 2.20 9.59 10.41
CA GLY A 167 2.80 10.16 9.19
C GLY A 167 4.31 10.37 9.27
N GLN A 168 4.94 10.19 10.43
CA GLN A 168 6.39 10.29 10.57
C GLN A 168 7.09 9.14 9.85
N GLN A 169 8.15 9.48 9.11
CA GLN A 169 9.05 8.50 8.51
C GLN A 169 10.18 8.17 9.49
N LEU A 170 10.42 6.89 9.66
CA LEU A 170 11.43 6.35 10.55
C LEU A 170 12.35 5.37 9.82
N LEU A 171 13.50 5.13 10.41
CA LEU A 171 14.36 3.97 10.12
C LEU A 171 14.27 3.04 11.33
N CYS A 172 13.88 1.80 11.13
CA CYS A 172 13.71 0.79 12.17
C CYS A 172 14.57 -0.42 11.90
#